data_4e7a2b1c7a7e81aeaf5795e3b1e2f15d
#
_entry.id   4e7a2b1c7a7e81aeaf5795e3b1e2f15d
#
_cell.length_a   1.000
_cell.length_b   1.000
_cell.length_c   1.000
_cell.angle_alpha   90.00
_cell.angle_beta   90.00
_cell.angle_gamma   90.00
#
_symmetry.space_group_name_H-M   'P 1'
#
loop_
_entity.id
_entity.type
_entity.pdbx_description
1 polymer ?
#
loop_
_entity_poly.entity_id
_entity_poly.type
_entity_poly.pdbx_seq_one_letter_code
_entity_poly.pdbx_strand_id
1 'polypeptide(L)'
;MAAALTASAAPAGLPDDVSAFLAERESCDHWRGEDGYDADRRAEISWSVCQYCAGTDRKLASLKRKYHASKQVMDRLTGLESHVEPAPAARQCRASRKSRWVG
;
A
#
# COMPACT_ATOMS: atom_id res chain seq x y z
N MET A 1 8.51 -36.48 -3.48
CA MET A 1 8.32 -36.13 -3.34
C MET A 1 8.08 -34.97 -3.21
N ALA A 2 8.12 -34.99 -3.36
CA ALA A 2 7.92 -34.06 -3.28
C ALA A 2 7.77 -32.97 -2.92
N ALA A 3 7.92 -33.03 -2.84
CA ALA A 3 7.84 -32.06 -2.50
C ALA A 3 7.72 -31.02 -2.45
N ALA A 4 7.93 -31.28 -2.71
CA ALA A 4 7.86 -30.41 -2.73
C ALA A 4 7.60 -29.40 -2.55
N LEU A 5 7.63 -29.63 -2.63
CA LEU A 5 7.46 -28.83 -2.54
C LEU A 5 7.27 -27.84 -2.16
N THR A 6 7.39 -27.99 -2.25
CA THR A 6 7.23 -27.12 -2.05
C THR A 6 7.16 -26.13 -1.77
N ALA A 7 7.36 -26.25 -1.86
CA ALA A 7 7.36 -25.38 -1.75
C ALA A 7 7.04 -24.46 -1.49
N SER A 8 7.06 -24.68 -1.57
CA SER A 8 6.83 -23.89 -1.48
C SER A 8 6.44 -23.11 -0.92
N ALA A 9 6.40 -23.25 -0.87
CA ALA A 9 5.83 -22.66 -0.53
C ALA A 9 5.71 -21.75 0.12
N ALA A 10 5.96 -21.83 0.24
CA ALA A 10 6.17 -21.02 0.61
C ALA A 10 6.02 -19.79 0.99
N PRO A 11 6.63 -19.34 0.57
CA PRO A 11 6.77 -18.05 1.04
C PRO A 11 5.49 -17.52 1.20
N ALA A 12 4.98 -18.03 0.54
CA ALA A 12 3.87 -17.59 0.55
C ALA A 12 3.25 -17.84 1.77
N GLY A 13 2.54 -18.54 1.91
CA GLY A 13 1.86 -18.70 3.10
C GLY A 13 0.92 -17.58 3.41
N LEU A 14 1.00 -16.46 2.78
CA LEU A 14 0.11 -15.35 3.03
C LEU A 14 -1.10 -15.44 2.12
N PRO A 15 -2.29 -15.08 2.63
CA PRO A 15 -3.46 -15.01 1.76
C PRO A 15 -3.25 -14.03 0.62
N ASP A 16 -3.94 -14.25 -0.49
CA ASP A 16 -3.78 -13.43 -1.68
C ASP A 16 -4.12 -11.97 -1.43
N ASP A 17 -5.16 -11.69 -0.64
CA ASP A 17 -5.53 -10.31 -0.36
C ASP A 17 -4.48 -9.61 0.50
N VAL A 18 -3.81 -10.34 1.37
CA VAL A 18 -2.72 -9.78 2.16
C VAL A 18 -1.52 -9.49 1.26
N SER A 19 -1.16 -10.44 0.39
CA SER A 19 -0.05 -10.26 -0.53
C SER A 19 -0.28 -9.08 -1.47
N ALA A 20 -1.48 -8.96 -2.00
CA ALA A 20 -1.82 -7.85 -2.89
C ALA A 20 -1.74 -6.52 -2.15
N PHE A 21 -2.24 -6.47 -0.92
CA PHE A 21 -2.17 -5.27 -0.11
C PHE A 21 -0.72 -4.86 0.17
N LEU A 22 0.13 -5.83 0.51
CA LEU A 22 1.53 -5.54 0.82
C LEU A 22 2.25 -4.97 -0.40
N ALA A 23 1.94 -5.44 -1.59
CA ALA A 23 2.53 -4.92 -2.81
C ALA A 23 2.09 -3.47 -3.06
N GLU A 24 0.81 -3.18 -2.88
CA GLU A 24 0.30 -1.82 -3.00
C GLU A 24 0.94 -0.89 -1.97
N ARG A 25 1.06 -1.38 -0.74
CA ARG A 25 1.63 -0.58 0.32
C ARG A 25 3.10 -0.29 0.08
N GLU A 26 3.81 -1.23 -0.50
CA GLU A 26 5.20 -1.03 -0.85
C GLU A 26 5.34 0.11 -1.86
N SER A 27 4.48 0.13 -2.87
CA SER A 27 4.48 1.22 -3.85
C SER A 27 4.13 2.55 -3.18
N CYS A 28 3.14 2.54 -2.29
CA CYS A 28 2.76 3.72 -1.53
C CYS A 28 3.96 4.27 -0.75
N ASP A 29 4.65 3.40 -0.03
CA ASP A 29 5.77 3.82 0.79
C ASP A 29 6.93 4.30 -0.05
N HIS A 30 7.15 3.68 -1.21
CA HIS A 30 8.18 4.12 -2.14
C HIS A 30 7.96 5.58 -2.54
N TRP A 31 6.75 5.91 -2.97
CA TRP A 31 6.47 7.27 -3.43
C TRP A 31 6.47 8.29 -2.30
N ARG A 32 6.07 7.88 -1.10
CA ARG A 32 6.13 8.75 0.06
C ARG A 32 7.56 9.14 0.41
N GLY A 33 8.52 8.33 0.04
CA GLY A 33 9.92 8.58 0.33
C GLY A 33 10.68 9.33 -0.76
N GLU A 34 10.02 9.68 -1.86
CA GLU A 34 10.69 10.34 -2.97
C GLU A 34 10.84 11.84 -2.72
N ASP A 35 11.92 12.42 -3.25
CA ASP A 35 12.20 13.85 -3.09
C ASP A 35 11.57 14.67 -4.20
N GLY A 36 10.85 15.72 -3.81
CA GLY A 36 10.25 16.63 -4.78
C GLY A 36 11.17 17.80 -5.09
N TYR A 37 12.17 17.57 -5.91
CA TYR A 37 13.22 18.54 -6.14
C TYR A 37 12.79 19.68 -7.07
N ASP A 38 11.73 19.53 -7.83
CA ASP A 38 11.16 20.63 -8.61
C ASP A 38 9.64 20.47 -8.68
N ALA A 39 8.98 21.42 -9.31
CA ALA A 39 7.51 21.45 -9.32
C ALA A 39 6.93 20.26 -10.06
N ASP A 40 7.52 19.87 -11.16
CA ASP A 40 7.03 18.72 -11.94
C ASP A 40 7.18 17.45 -11.15
N ARG A 41 8.33 17.26 -10.49
CA ARG A 41 8.55 16.07 -9.69
C ARG A 41 7.60 16.01 -8.50
N ARG A 42 7.36 17.15 -7.85
CA ARG A 42 6.40 17.20 -6.74
C ARG A 42 5.00 16.82 -7.18
N ALA A 43 4.60 17.29 -8.38
CA ALA A 43 3.29 16.93 -8.91
C ALA A 43 3.19 15.44 -9.20
N GLU A 44 4.25 14.87 -9.76
CA GLU A 44 4.31 13.45 -10.05
C GLU A 44 4.22 12.63 -8.76
N ILE A 45 4.96 13.04 -7.74
CA ILE A 45 4.94 12.35 -6.45
C ILE A 45 3.55 12.43 -5.83
N SER A 46 2.94 13.61 -5.82
CA SER A 46 1.60 13.78 -5.25
C SER A 46 0.59 12.87 -5.94
N TRP A 47 0.64 12.85 -7.27
CA TRP A 47 -0.27 12.00 -8.02
C TRP A 47 -0.04 10.52 -7.70
N SER A 48 1.22 10.11 -7.63
CA SER A 48 1.57 8.71 -7.37
C SER A 48 1.20 8.29 -5.95
N VAL A 49 1.46 9.16 -4.97
CA VAL A 49 1.04 8.89 -3.59
C VAL A 49 -0.47 8.70 -3.55
N CYS A 50 -1.22 9.54 -4.24
CA CYS A 50 -2.66 9.36 -4.32
C CYS A 50 -3.04 8.01 -4.91
N GLN A 51 -2.37 7.61 -6.01
CA GLN A 51 -2.71 6.36 -6.68
C GLN A 51 -2.43 5.15 -5.81
N TYR A 52 -1.31 5.14 -5.14
CA TYR A 52 -0.87 3.94 -4.42
C TYR A 52 -1.26 3.93 -2.96
N CYS A 53 -1.50 5.10 -2.37
CA CYS A 53 -1.82 5.15 -0.94
C CYS A 53 -3.31 5.27 -0.65
N ALA A 54 -4.14 5.57 -1.66
CA ALA A 54 -5.57 5.75 -1.41
C ALA A 54 -6.18 4.47 -0.86
N GLY A 55 -6.83 4.59 0.30
CA GLY A 55 -7.50 3.46 0.92
C GLY A 55 -6.60 2.55 1.73
N THR A 56 -5.29 2.82 1.78
CA THR A 56 -4.39 1.91 2.47
C THR A 56 -4.67 1.80 3.96
N ASP A 57 -5.02 2.93 4.61
CA ASP A 57 -5.27 2.90 6.07
C ASP A 57 -6.48 2.02 6.38
N ARG A 58 -7.54 2.16 5.60
CA ARG A 58 -8.75 1.36 5.81
C ARG A 58 -8.50 -0.11 5.49
N LYS A 59 -7.77 -0.38 4.41
CA LYS A 59 -7.45 -1.75 4.03
C LYS A 59 -6.63 -2.43 5.10
N LEU A 60 -5.65 -1.73 5.66
CA LEU A 60 -4.83 -2.29 6.72
C LEU A 60 -5.69 -2.65 7.93
N ALA A 61 -6.57 -1.74 8.34
CA ALA A 61 -7.44 -1.99 9.49
C ALA A 61 -8.36 -3.18 9.23
N SER A 62 -8.92 -3.28 8.02
CA SER A 62 -9.78 -4.39 7.65
C SER A 62 -9.05 -5.72 7.68
N LEU A 63 -7.83 -5.76 7.15
CA LEU A 63 -7.06 -7.00 7.13
C LEU A 63 -6.66 -7.42 8.53
N LYS A 64 -6.33 -6.47 9.40
CA LYS A 64 -6.03 -6.79 10.79
C LYS A 64 -7.23 -7.42 11.49
N ARG A 65 -8.43 -6.91 11.22
CA ARG A 65 -9.63 -7.49 11.80
C ARG A 65 -9.89 -8.89 11.24
N LYS A 66 -9.73 -9.03 9.92
CA LYS A 66 -10.01 -10.29 9.26
C LYS A 66 -9.07 -11.40 9.71
N TYR A 67 -7.81 -11.06 9.88
CA TYR A 67 -6.77 -12.04 10.18
C TYR A 67 -6.23 -11.95 11.60
N HIS A 68 -7.01 -11.40 12.52
CA HIS A 68 -6.52 -11.15 13.87
C HIS A 68 -6.03 -12.40 14.57
N ALA A 69 -6.55 -13.59 14.20
CA ALA A 69 -6.12 -14.84 14.81
C ALA A 69 -4.91 -15.46 14.12
N SER A 70 -4.45 -14.88 13.02
CA SER A 70 -3.31 -15.42 12.29
C SER A 70 -2.04 -14.70 12.71
N LYS A 71 -1.19 -15.37 13.46
CA LYS A 71 0.07 -14.76 13.89
C LYS A 71 0.93 -14.37 12.68
N GLN A 72 0.97 -15.23 11.68
CA GLN A 72 1.78 -14.98 10.50
C GLN A 72 1.36 -13.69 9.79
N VAL A 73 0.07 -13.51 9.59
CA VAL A 73 -0.44 -12.32 8.94
C VAL A 73 -0.24 -11.09 9.83
N MET A 74 -0.58 -11.22 11.12
CA MET A 74 -0.48 -10.07 12.02
C MET A 74 0.96 -9.62 12.20
N ASP A 75 1.92 -10.54 12.18
CA ASP A 75 3.33 -10.15 12.26
C ASP A 75 3.73 -9.24 11.11
N ARG A 76 3.17 -9.48 9.92
CA ARG A 76 3.46 -8.63 8.78
C ARG A 76 2.73 -7.31 8.85
N LEU A 77 1.48 -7.33 9.26
CA LEU A 77 0.65 -6.12 9.23
C LEU A 77 0.95 -5.15 10.36
N THR A 78 1.30 -5.65 11.54
CA THR A 78 1.52 -4.76 12.69
C THR A 78 2.81 -3.96 12.57
N GLY A 79 3.71 -4.35 11.66
CA GLY A 79 4.90 -3.58 11.41
C GLY A 79 4.68 -2.35 10.53
N LEU A 80 3.48 -2.19 9.97
CA LEU A 80 3.19 -1.09 9.07
C LEU A 80 2.53 0.06 9.82
N GLU A 81 2.85 1.29 9.40
CA GLU A 81 2.21 2.46 9.97
C GLU A 81 0.72 2.43 9.68
N SER A 82 -0.09 2.74 10.68
CA SER A 82 -1.54 2.66 10.57
C SER A 82 -2.16 3.82 9.82
N HIS A 83 -1.50 4.94 9.80
CA HIS A 83 -2.06 6.16 9.23
C HIS A 83 -1.04 6.84 8.34
N VAL A 84 -1.14 6.60 7.05
CA VAL A 84 -0.21 7.21 6.09
C VAL A 84 -0.92 8.06 5.05
N GLU A 85 -2.25 7.98 4.98
CA GLU A 85 -2.98 8.78 4.02
C GLU A 85 -3.17 10.19 4.55
N PRO A 86 -2.85 11.22 3.75
CA PRO A 86 -3.19 12.58 4.17
C PRO A 86 -4.70 12.75 4.08
N ALA A 87 -5.27 13.50 5.01
CA ALA A 87 -6.70 13.74 4.98
C ALA A 87 -6.98 15.08 4.31
N PRO A 88 -8.02 15.18 3.51
CA PRO A 88 -8.93 14.13 3.05
C PRO A 88 -8.39 13.49 1.78
N ALA A 89 -7.98 12.25 1.90
CA ALA A 89 -7.24 11.55 0.85
C ALA A 89 -7.97 11.52 -0.49
N ALA A 90 -9.25 11.19 -0.48
CA ALA A 90 -10.01 11.05 -1.73
C ALA A 90 -10.09 12.38 -2.47
N ARG A 91 -10.28 13.47 -1.74
CA ARG A 91 -10.36 14.79 -2.35
C ARG A 91 -9.02 15.18 -2.96
N GLN A 92 -7.94 14.92 -2.24
CA GLN A 92 -6.61 15.24 -2.72
C GLN A 92 -6.27 14.45 -3.97
N CYS A 93 -6.68 13.19 -4.01
CA CYS A 93 -6.42 12.36 -5.17
C CYS A 93 -7.16 12.86 -6.40
N ARG A 94 -8.41 13.26 -6.24
CA ARG A 94 -9.17 13.82 -7.34
C ARG A 94 -8.55 15.11 -7.84
N ALA A 95 -8.14 15.96 -6.93
CA ALA A 95 -7.54 17.24 -7.30
C ALA A 95 -6.22 17.03 -8.02
N SER A 96 -5.39 16.14 -7.52
CA SER A 96 -4.10 15.85 -8.14
C SER A 96 -4.26 15.28 -9.53
N ARG A 97 -5.20 14.36 -9.70
CA ARG A 97 -5.45 13.75 -11.00
C ARG A 97 -5.94 14.80 -12.00
N LYS A 98 -6.87 15.63 -11.56
CA LYS A 98 -7.43 16.65 -12.41
C LYS A 98 -6.36 17.64 -12.85
N SER A 99 -5.54 18.06 -11.91
CA SER A 99 -4.46 18.97 -12.20
C SER A 99 -3.49 18.39 -13.24
N ARG A 100 -3.15 17.12 -13.06
CA ARG A 100 -2.21 16.46 -13.94
C ARG A 100 -2.73 16.35 -15.38
N TRP A 101 -4.01 16.06 -15.55
CA TRP A 101 -4.56 15.80 -16.87
C TRP A 101 -5.09 17.05 -17.56
N VAL A 102 -5.46 18.04 -16.81
CA VAL A 102 -5.98 19.27 -17.38
C VAL A 102 -4.87 20.27 -17.67
N GLY A 103 -3.91 20.33 -16.80
CA GLY A 103 -2.80 21.24 -16.94
C GLY A 103 -1.90 20.83 -18.04
#